data_177d1f3aa04da31815449fa3191872d6
#
_entry.id   177d1f3aa04da31815449fa3191872d6
#
_cell.length_a   1.000
_cell.length_b   1.000
_cell.length_c   1.000
_cell.angle_alpha   90.00
_cell.angle_beta   90.00
_cell.angle_gamma   90.00
#
_symmetry.space_group_name_H-M   'P 1'
#
loop_
_entity.id
_entity.type
_entity.pdbx_description
1 polymer ?
#
loop_
_entity_poly.entity_id
_entity_poly.type
_entity_poly.pdbx_seq_one_letter_code
_entity_poly.pdbx_strand_id
1 'polypeptide(L)'
;MLASRFGVAFVYDVGVDDLIGLDIRIVRATPDMAGSVDGLRSNLIVKARVKVSMCGENYDFDVDSIQQPYEKAEVCCPDHAYLGRDDAAIYLAFVGEKLVGQVCVQEDHNNMARVWGLRVEHGHRYHGIAALLMDTVKAWALARRLHWLRAETQDIHVTACMFYRDYGFVIGGFDRLYLQATPGSEDETAIVWYLEV
;
A
#
# COMPACT_ATOMS: atom_id res chain seq x y z
N MET A 1 13.76 18.68 32.38
CA MET A 1 14.85 18.85 31.39
C MET A 1 14.86 17.61 30.51
N LEU A 2 14.11 17.62 29.43
CA LEU A 2 13.99 16.50 28.49
C LEU A 2 14.70 16.89 27.20
N ALA A 3 15.79 16.20 26.92
CA ALA A 3 16.58 16.40 25.71
C ALA A 3 15.85 15.76 24.52
N SER A 4 15.49 16.60 23.55
CA SER A 4 14.98 16.20 22.26
C SER A 4 16.09 15.54 21.44
N ARG A 5 15.91 14.27 21.05
CA ARG A 5 16.69 13.64 20.00
C ARG A 5 16.06 14.01 18.66
N PHE A 6 16.73 14.82 17.91
CA PHE A 6 16.36 15.13 16.52
C PHE A 6 16.71 13.94 15.63
N GLY A 7 15.71 13.16 15.26
CA GLY A 7 15.75 12.31 14.08
C GLY A 7 15.55 13.17 12.83
N VAL A 8 16.24 12.84 11.76
CA VAL A 8 16.16 13.52 10.46
C VAL A 8 14.71 13.49 9.99
N ALA A 9 14.02 14.63 10.10
CA ALA A 9 12.70 14.82 9.54
C ALA A 9 12.84 14.87 8.01
N PHE A 10 12.43 13.81 7.33
CA PHE A 10 12.05 13.93 5.93
C PHE A 10 10.74 14.74 5.89
N VAL A 11 10.88 16.04 5.78
CA VAL A 11 9.74 16.93 5.51
C VAL A 11 9.27 16.63 4.11
N TYR A 12 8.21 15.81 3.99
CA TYR A 12 7.40 15.81 2.80
C TYR A 12 6.50 17.05 2.91
N ASP A 13 6.98 18.15 2.39
CA ASP A 13 6.17 19.35 2.15
C ASP A 13 5.25 19.02 0.96
N VAL A 14 4.16 18.33 1.22
CA VAL A 14 3.08 18.18 0.27
C VAL A 14 2.18 19.38 0.48
N GLY A 15 2.46 20.43 -0.24
CA GLY A 15 1.57 21.59 -0.31
C GLY A 15 0.18 21.11 -0.71
N VAL A 16 -0.83 21.48 0.09
CA VAL A 16 -2.26 21.20 -0.19
C VAL A 16 -2.69 21.81 -1.53
N ASP A 17 -1.87 22.68 -2.10
CA ASP A 17 -2.09 23.36 -3.37
C ASP A 17 -1.83 22.47 -4.61
N ASP A 18 -1.09 21.38 -4.49
CA ASP A 18 -0.82 20.45 -5.61
C ASP A 18 -1.99 19.47 -5.90
N LEU A 19 -3.00 19.41 -5.04
CA LEU A 19 -4.25 18.66 -5.30
C LEU A 19 -5.23 19.44 -6.19
N ILE A 20 -4.99 20.72 -6.43
CA ILE A 20 -5.86 21.60 -7.21
C ILE A 20 -5.49 21.48 -8.68
N GLY A 21 -6.07 20.49 -9.39
CA GLY A 21 -6.00 20.47 -10.85
C GLY A 21 -5.93 19.12 -11.56
N LEU A 22 -5.73 18.00 -10.86
CA LEU A 22 -5.78 16.69 -11.50
C LEU A 22 -7.22 16.17 -11.50
N ASP A 23 -7.83 16.06 -12.68
CA ASP A 23 -9.10 15.34 -12.85
C ASP A 23 -8.85 13.84 -12.75
N ILE A 24 -8.96 13.30 -11.51
CA ILE A 24 -8.71 11.88 -11.20
C ILE A 24 -10.02 11.14 -11.32
N ARG A 25 -10.11 10.22 -12.26
CA ARG A 25 -11.25 9.33 -12.46
C ARG A 25 -10.91 7.92 -11.96
N ILE A 26 -11.70 7.40 -11.01
CA ILE A 26 -11.58 6.02 -10.52
C ILE A 26 -12.68 5.17 -11.14
N VAL A 27 -12.30 4.02 -11.69
CA VAL A 27 -13.23 3.05 -12.29
C VAL A 27 -12.99 1.66 -11.73
N ARG A 28 -14.06 0.88 -11.58
CA ARG A 28 -13.94 -0.55 -11.31
C ARG A 28 -13.53 -1.25 -12.61
N ALA A 29 -12.46 -2.02 -12.58
CA ALA A 29 -11.99 -2.77 -13.73
C ALA A 29 -12.98 -3.89 -14.09
N THR A 30 -13.20 -4.07 -15.38
CA THR A 30 -14.03 -5.11 -15.98
C THR A 30 -13.14 -6.10 -16.77
N PRO A 31 -13.60 -7.31 -17.10
CA PRO A 31 -12.79 -8.32 -17.79
C PRO A 31 -12.15 -7.85 -19.10
N ASP A 32 -12.79 -6.95 -19.83
CA ASP A 32 -12.26 -6.33 -21.05
C ASP A 32 -11.07 -5.39 -20.80
N MET A 33 -10.87 -4.95 -19.54
CA MET A 33 -9.75 -4.11 -19.12
C MET A 33 -8.53 -4.91 -18.65
N ALA A 34 -8.49 -6.23 -18.86
CA ALA A 34 -7.38 -7.09 -18.40
C ALA A 34 -6.00 -6.61 -18.86
N GLY A 35 -5.91 -6.03 -20.05
CA GLY A 35 -4.65 -5.46 -20.56
C GLY A 35 -4.18 -4.19 -19.82
N SER A 36 -5.08 -3.48 -19.13
CA SER A 36 -4.74 -2.31 -18.32
C SER A 36 -4.37 -2.70 -16.88
N VAL A 37 -5.00 -3.74 -16.35
CA VAL A 37 -4.64 -4.37 -15.08
C VAL A 37 -3.25 -4.98 -15.23
N ASP A 38 -2.39 -4.94 -14.25
CA ASP A 38 -0.96 -5.34 -14.31
C ASP A 38 -0.05 -4.37 -15.13
N GLY A 39 -0.60 -3.31 -15.73
CA GLY A 39 0.17 -2.33 -16.50
C GLY A 39 1.06 -1.43 -15.64
N LEU A 40 0.71 -1.23 -14.37
CA LEU A 40 1.48 -0.44 -13.43
C LEU A 40 2.51 -1.34 -12.72
N ARG A 41 3.70 -1.41 -13.29
CA ARG A 41 4.86 -2.08 -12.68
C ARG A 41 5.92 -1.04 -12.38
N SER A 42 6.53 -1.12 -11.22
CA SER A 42 7.69 -0.30 -10.88
C SER A 42 8.68 -1.13 -10.11
N ASN A 43 9.96 -0.91 -10.37
CA ASN A 43 10.98 -1.44 -9.49
C ASN A 43 11.02 -0.59 -8.21
N LEU A 44 11.25 -1.25 -7.08
CA LEU A 44 11.45 -0.59 -5.81
C LEU A 44 12.93 -0.27 -5.63
N ILE A 45 13.25 0.99 -5.39
CA ILE A 45 14.59 1.37 -4.94
C ILE A 45 14.60 1.31 -3.42
N VAL A 46 15.24 0.28 -2.88
CA VAL A 46 15.38 0.09 -1.43
C VAL A 46 16.54 0.92 -0.93
N LYS A 47 16.25 1.91 -0.07
CA LYS A 47 17.23 2.80 0.56
C LYS A 47 17.23 2.71 2.09
N ALA A 48 16.15 2.13 2.63
CA ALA A 48 15.93 2.00 4.06
C ALA A 48 15.02 0.81 4.34
N ARG A 49 14.94 0.39 5.60
CA ARG A 49 14.01 -0.64 6.09
C ARG A 49 13.23 -0.11 7.28
N VAL A 50 12.02 -0.60 7.42
CA VAL A 50 11.18 -0.41 8.60
C VAL A 50 11.59 -1.41 9.66
N LYS A 51 11.76 -0.95 10.90
CA LYS A 51 12.02 -1.78 12.07
C LYS A 51 10.84 -1.64 13.04
N VAL A 52 10.01 -2.67 13.08
CA VAL A 52 8.85 -2.70 13.98
C VAL A 52 9.31 -2.96 15.41
N SER A 53 8.74 -2.22 16.35
CA SER A 53 8.98 -2.37 17.78
C SER A 53 7.66 -2.26 18.56
N MET A 54 7.64 -2.79 19.79
CA MET A 54 6.51 -2.60 20.70
C MET A 54 6.64 -1.28 21.43
N CYS A 55 5.56 -0.50 21.47
CA CYS A 55 5.43 0.70 22.26
C CYS A 55 4.18 0.58 23.15
N GLY A 56 4.39 0.13 24.40
CA GLY A 56 3.28 -0.24 25.28
C GLY A 56 2.53 -1.46 24.75
N GLU A 57 1.22 -1.33 24.52
CA GLU A 57 0.36 -2.38 23.95
C GLU A 57 0.26 -2.34 22.41
N ASN A 58 0.86 -1.33 21.79
CA ASN A 58 0.80 -1.12 20.35
C ASN A 58 2.16 -1.40 19.68
N TYR A 59 2.13 -1.59 18.38
CA TYR A 59 3.32 -1.59 17.53
C TYR A 59 3.55 -0.20 16.92
N ASP A 60 4.81 0.16 16.80
CA ASP A 60 5.27 1.32 16.04
C ASP A 60 6.51 0.93 15.25
N PHE A 61 7.01 1.81 14.40
CA PHE A 61 8.21 1.52 13.63
C PHE A 61 9.13 2.72 13.47
N ASP A 62 10.41 2.43 13.41
CA ASP A 62 11.47 3.33 12.99
C ASP A 62 11.90 3.01 11.55
N VAL A 63 12.59 3.95 10.91
CA VAL A 63 13.14 3.78 9.56
C VAL A 63 14.65 3.85 9.63
N ASP A 64 15.30 2.73 9.34
CA ASP A 64 16.74 2.60 9.33
C ASP A 64 17.28 2.63 7.89
N SER A 65 18.21 3.55 7.60
CA SER A 65 18.87 3.60 6.29
C SER A 65 19.80 2.41 6.09
N ILE A 66 19.81 1.85 4.87
CA ILE A 66 20.76 0.79 4.51
C ILE A 66 22.03 1.38 3.89
N GLN A 67 23.17 0.72 4.11
CA GLN A 67 24.46 1.22 3.62
C GLN A 67 24.60 1.19 2.10
N GLN A 68 24.00 0.19 1.45
CA GLN A 68 24.07 0.00 0.00
C GLN A 68 22.65 -0.09 -0.57
N PRO A 69 22.11 1.00 -1.11
CA PRO A 69 20.84 0.97 -1.82
C PRO A 69 20.87 -0.01 -2.99
N TYR A 70 19.74 -0.71 -3.21
CA TYR A 70 19.61 -1.65 -4.31
C TYR A 70 18.22 -1.54 -4.96
N GLU A 71 18.12 -2.04 -6.18
CA GLU A 71 16.87 -2.13 -6.91
C GLU A 71 16.29 -3.53 -6.76
N LYS A 72 14.98 -3.60 -6.47
CA LYS A 72 14.21 -4.83 -6.39
C LYS A 72 13.02 -4.76 -7.34
N ALA A 73 12.88 -5.79 -8.17
CA ALA A 73 11.68 -5.96 -8.99
C ALA A 73 10.48 -6.29 -8.07
N GLU A 74 9.38 -5.58 -8.22
CA GLU A 74 8.13 -5.98 -7.57
C GLU A 74 7.64 -7.31 -8.16
N VAL A 75 7.44 -8.30 -7.31
CA VAL A 75 6.77 -9.55 -7.68
C VAL A 75 5.27 -9.26 -7.68
N CYS A 76 4.69 -9.14 -8.87
CA CYS A 76 3.26 -8.96 -9.03
C CYS A 76 2.57 -10.32 -9.17
N CYS A 77 1.57 -10.58 -8.32
CA CYS A 77 0.56 -11.59 -8.65
C CYS A 77 -0.20 -11.14 -9.91
N PRO A 78 -0.69 -12.06 -10.76
CA PRO A 78 -1.49 -11.69 -11.92
C PRO A 78 -2.85 -11.16 -11.43
N ASP A 79 -2.94 -9.83 -11.21
CA ASP A 79 -4.14 -9.18 -10.67
C ASP A 79 -5.37 -9.41 -11.58
N HIS A 80 -5.15 -9.55 -12.89
CA HIS A 80 -6.23 -9.84 -13.85
C HIS A 80 -6.99 -11.15 -13.54
N ALA A 81 -6.41 -12.09 -12.78
CA ALA A 81 -7.09 -13.31 -12.36
C ALA A 81 -8.27 -13.05 -11.39
N TYR A 82 -8.37 -11.86 -10.85
CA TYR A 82 -9.46 -11.44 -9.96
C TYR A 82 -10.56 -10.63 -10.65
N LEU A 83 -10.41 -10.36 -11.96
CA LEU A 83 -11.44 -9.68 -12.75
C LEU A 83 -12.71 -10.53 -12.87
N GLY A 84 -13.85 -9.89 -12.70
CA GLY A 84 -15.16 -10.54 -12.81
C GLY A 84 -15.57 -11.44 -11.64
N ARG A 85 -14.75 -11.53 -10.59
CA ARG A 85 -15.11 -12.26 -9.36
C ARG A 85 -16.08 -11.44 -8.51
N ASP A 86 -17.02 -12.12 -7.86
CA ASP A 86 -17.99 -11.48 -6.96
C ASP A 86 -17.35 -11.07 -5.62
N ASP A 87 -16.35 -11.85 -5.14
CA ASP A 87 -15.65 -11.65 -3.88
C ASP A 87 -14.44 -10.71 -3.99
N ALA A 88 -14.19 -10.11 -5.17
CA ALA A 88 -13.07 -9.25 -5.40
C ALA A 88 -13.41 -8.02 -6.26
N ALA A 89 -12.58 -7.00 -6.17
CA ALA A 89 -12.64 -5.84 -7.05
C ALA A 89 -11.24 -5.29 -7.32
N ILE A 90 -11.06 -4.75 -8.52
CA ILE A 90 -9.89 -3.99 -8.91
C ILE A 90 -10.37 -2.60 -9.28
N TYR A 91 -9.74 -1.57 -8.73
CA TYR A 91 -10.01 -0.19 -9.07
C TYR A 91 -8.79 0.44 -9.74
N LEU A 92 -9.03 1.15 -10.83
CA LEU A 92 -8.04 1.83 -11.63
C LEU A 92 -8.27 3.34 -11.54
N ALA A 93 -7.21 4.10 -11.29
CA ALA A 93 -7.22 5.56 -11.28
C ALA A 93 -6.58 6.10 -12.56
N PHE A 94 -7.26 7.02 -13.22
CA PHE A 94 -6.82 7.67 -14.45
C PHE A 94 -6.71 9.18 -14.26
N VAL A 95 -5.70 9.76 -14.88
CA VAL A 95 -5.60 11.21 -15.12
C VAL A 95 -5.68 11.41 -16.63
N GLY A 96 -6.79 12.00 -17.13
CA GLY A 96 -7.13 11.90 -18.54
C GLY A 96 -7.27 10.45 -18.98
N GLU A 97 -6.52 10.04 -20.00
CA GLU A 97 -6.50 8.65 -20.50
C GLU A 97 -5.35 7.81 -19.91
N LYS A 98 -4.47 8.40 -19.10
CA LYS A 98 -3.31 7.72 -18.53
C LYS A 98 -3.72 6.97 -17.26
N LEU A 99 -3.44 5.67 -17.20
CA LEU A 99 -3.53 4.88 -15.97
C LEU A 99 -2.40 5.31 -15.02
N VAL A 100 -2.77 5.76 -13.82
CA VAL A 100 -1.83 6.29 -12.83
C VAL A 100 -1.91 5.60 -11.47
N GLY A 101 -2.93 4.78 -11.22
CA GLY A 101 -3.08 4.07 -9.96
C GLY A 101 -3.94 2.82 -10.08
N GLN A 102 -3.71 1.87 -9.19
CA GLN A 102 -4.46 0.61 -9.09
C GLN A 102 -4.50 0.15 -7.65
N VAL A 103 -5.64 -0.43 -7.26
CA VAL A 103 -5.77 -1.19 -6.01
C VAL A 103 -6.62 -2.43 -6.26
N CYS A 104 -6.25 -3.52 -5.59
CA CYS A 104 -7.00 -4.75 -5.58
C CYS A 104 -7.51 -5.03 -4.17
N VAL A 105 -8.77 -5.48 -4.06
CA VAL A 105 -9.40 -5.86 -2.80
C VAL A 105 -10.17 -7.15 -2.98
N GLN A 106 -10.19 -7.98 -1.94
CA GLN A 106 -10.91 -9.25 -1.89
C GLN A 106 -11.52 -9.47 -0.50
N GLU A 107 -12.67 -10.14 -0.44
CA GLU A 107 -13.20 -10.68 0.82
C GLU A 107 -12.23 -11.73 1.37
N ASP A 108 -11.90 -11.63 2.66
CA ASP A 108 -11.05 -12.58 3.38
C ASP A 108 -11.90 -13.43 4.33
N HIS A 109 -11.38 -14.60 4.70
CA HIS A 109 -12.07 -15.61 5.52
C HIS A 109 -12.46 -15.13 6.93
N ASN A 110 -11.87 -14.08 7.46
CA ASN A 110 -12.19 -13.51 8.78
C ASN A 110 -13.21 -12.38 8.72
N ASN A 111 -14.05 -12.33 7.70
CA ASN A 111 -15.02 -11.25 7.49
C ASN A 111 -14.36 -9.87 7.39
N MET A 112 -13.20 -9.84 6.78
CA MET A 112 -12.41 -8.64 6.50
C MET A 112 -12.27 -8.45 5.00
N ALA A 113 -11.90 -7.25 4.57
CA ALA A 113 -11.45 -7.00 3.20
C ALA A 113 -9.92 -7.00 3.18
N ARG A 114 -9.31 -7.91 2.41
CA ARG A 114 -7.86 -7.92 2.16
C ARG A 114 -7.52 -7.00 1.00
N VAL A 115 -6.67 -6.04 1.26
CA VAL A 115 -6.12 -5.11 0.25
C VAL A 115 -4.77 -5.61 -0.20
N TRP A 116 -4.56 -5.70 -1.51
CA TRP A 116 -3.26 -5.98 -2.09
C TRP A 116 -3.06 -5.16 -3.36
N GLY A 117 -1.82 -5.08 -3.83
CA GLY A 117 -1.51 -4.46 -5.11
C GLY A 117 -1.83 -2.96 -5.21
N LEU A 118 -1.85 -2.21 -4.09
CA LEU A 118 -1.97 -0.75 -4.13
C LEU A 118 -0.72 -0.16 -4.77
N ARG A 119 -0.89 0.43 -5.95
CA ARG A 119 0.19 0.99 -6.77
C ARG A 119 -0.20 2.37 -7.27
N VAL A 120 0.76 3.29 -7.28
CA VAL A 120 0.64 4.60 -7.93
C VAL A 120 1.89 4.82 -8.76
N GLU A 121 1.69 5.20 -10.02
CA GLU A 121 2.76 5.54 -10.96
C GLU A 121 3.68 6.60 -10.37
N HIS A 122 5.00 6.45 -10.55
CA HIS A 122 6.01 7.22 -9.82
C HIS A 122 5.82 8.74 -9.94
N GLY A 123 5.54 9.24 -11.13
CA GLY A 123 5.34 10.68 -11.36
C GLY A 123 4.02 11.24 -10.82
N HIS A 124 3.13 10.38 -10.30
CA HIS A 124 1.84 10.76 -9.75
C HIS A 124 1.71 10.42 -8.26
N ARG A 125 2.81 10.02 -7.59
CA ARG A 125 2.84 9.81 -6.14
C ARG A 125 2.71 11.13 -5.41
N TYR A 126 2.23 11.07 -4.17
CA TYR A 126 2.02 12.21 -3.28
C TYR A 126 0.91 13.20 -3.73
N HIS A 127 0.10 12.85 -4.72
CA HIS A 127 -1.06 13.62 -5.19
C HIS A 127 -2.40 13.03 -4.70
N GLY A 128 -2.43 12.37 -3.55
CA GLY A 128 -3.67 11.83 -2.95
C GLY A 128 -4.29 10.60 -3.65
N ILE A 129 -3.74 10.13 -4.79
CA ILE A 129 -4.32 9.03 -5.58
C ILE A 129 -4.47 7.75 -4.75
N ALA A 130 -3.47 7.40 -3.95
CA ALA A 130 -3.53 6.22 -3.08
C ALA A 130 -4.66 6.34 -2.04
N ALA A 131 -4.88 7.52 -1.48
CA ALA A 131 -5.96 7.77 -0.53
C ALA A 131 -7.34 7.63 -1.19
N LEU A 132 -7.54 8.22 -2.38
CA LEU A 132 -8.79 8.08 -3.15
C LEU A 132 -9.09 6.62 -3.51
N LEU A 133 -8.07 5.84 -3.88
CA LEU A 133 -8.22 4.41 -4.12
C LEU A 133 -8.63 3.67 -2.84
N MET A 134 -8.02 4.00 -1.69
CA MET A 134 -8.37 3.40 -0.40
C MET A 134 -9.77 3.81 0.07
N ASP A 135 -10.21 5.05 -0.17
CA ASP A 135 -11.59 5.48 0.11
C ASP A 135 -12.61 4.66 -0.70
N THR A 136 -12.26 4.35 -1.96
CA THR A 136 -13.09 3.47 -2.80
C THR A 136 -13.13 2.03 -2.26
N VAL A 137 -12.01 1.51 -1.75
CA VAL A 137 -11.94 0.21 -1.08
C VAL A 137 -12.78 0.18 0.19
N LYS A 138 -12.72 1.25 1.01
CA LYS A 138 -13.57 1.38 2.21
C LYS A 138 -15.06 1.30 1.84
N ALA A 139 -15.48 2.06 0.85
CA ALA A 139 -16.86 2.03 0.38
C ALA A 139 -17.28 0.63 -0.12
N TRP A 140 -16.38 -0.06 -0.83
CA TRP A 140 -16.61 -1.44 -1.29
C TRP A 140 -16.76 -2.42 -0.13
N ALA A 141 -15.93 -2.31 0.90
CA ALA A 141 -15.98 -3.16 2.10
C ALA A 141 -17.27 -2.94 2.89
N LEU A 142 -17.63 -1.68 3.16
CA LEU A 142 -18.86 -1.32 3.86
C LEU A 142 -20.12 -1.81 3.15
N ALA A 143 -20.17 -1.71 1.81
CA ALA A 143 -21.28 -2.24 1.02
C ALA A 143 -21.47 -3.76 1.17
N ARG A 144 -20.42 -4.47 1.60
CA ARG A 144 -20.40 -5.91 1.88
C ARG A 144 -20.49 -6.25 3.36
N ARG A 145 -20.67 -5.24 4.23
CA ARG A 145 -20.71 -5.37 5.69
C ARG A 145 -19.39 -5.93 6.27
N LEU A 146 -18.28 -5.64 5.59
CA LEU A 146 -16.93 -5.93 6.08
C LEU A 146 -16.45 -4.68 6.80
N HIS A 147 -16.20 -4.77 8.10
CA HIS A 147 -15.86 -3.62 8.94
C HIS A 147 -14.36 -3.44 9.18
N TRP A 148 -13.55 -4.31 8.59
CA TRP A 148 -12.11 -4.27 8.73
C TRP A 148 -11.42 -4.41 7.39
N LEU A 149 -10.41 -3.58 7.16
CA LEU A 149 -9.44 -3.77 6.08
C LEU A 149 -8.17 -4.40 6.66
N ARG A 150 -7.58 -5.33 5.93
CA ARG A 150 -6.27 -5.92 6.18
C ARG A 150 -5.37 -5.69 4.98
N ALA A 151 -4.16 -5.19 5.23
CA ALA A 151 -3.13 -5.06 4.21
C ALA A 151 -1.83 -5.71 4.69
N GLU A 152 -0.89 -5.95 3.78
CA GLU A 152 0.41 -6.53 4.07
C GLU A 152 1.49 -5.80 3.28
N THR A 153 2.60 -5.50 3.92
CA THR A 153 3.79 -4.91 3.30
C THR A 153 5.03 -5.66 3.72
N GLN A 154 6.11 -5.49 2.98
CA GLN A 154 7.44 -5.88 3.43
C GLN A 154 8.13 -4.68 4.11
N ASP A 155 9.05 -4.95 5.03
CA ASP A 155 9.82 -3.93 5.77
C ASP A 155 10.68 -3.03 4.85
N ILE A 156 11.00 -3.46 3.65
CA ILE A 156 11.71 -2.68 2.62
C ILE A 156 10.82 -1.66 1.91
N HIS A 157 9.49 -1.78 1.99
CA HIS A 157 8.52 -0.88 1.38
C HIS A 157 8.18 0.30 2.30
N VAL A 158 9.20 1.09 2.69
CA VAL A 158 9.06 2.21 3.63
C VAL A 158 7.93 3.17 3.25
N THR A 159 7.81 3.52 1.96
CA THR A 159 6.76 4.44 1.47
C THR A 159 5.36 3.86 1.70
N ALA A 160 5.16 2.55 1.50
CA ALA A 160 3.88 1.90 1.75
C ALA A 160 3.58 1.85 3.26
N CYS A 161 4.57 1.53 4.10
CA CYS A 161 4.42 1.54 5.55
C CYS A 161 4.01 2.92 6.07
N MET A 162 4.68 3.99 5.59
CA MET A 162 4.33 5.36 5.94
C MET A 162 2.91 5.71 5.47
N PHE A 163 2.56 5.35 4.24
CA PHE A 163 1.22 5.58 3.71
C PHE A 163 0.14 4.91 4.57
N TYR A 164 0.29 3.62 4.91
CA TYR A 164 -0.73 2.93 5.71
C TYR A 164 -0.87 3.53 7.11
N ARG A 165 0.24 3.85 7.79
CA ARG A 165 0.21 4.56 9.06
C ARG A 165 -0.52 5.90 8.96
N ASP A 166 -0.14 6.73 7.99
CA ASP A 166 -0.66 8.09 7.82
C ASP A 166 -2.13 8.09 7.35
N TYR A 167 -2.56 7.02 6.65
CA TYR A 167 -3.96 6.81 6.28
C TYR A 167 -4.83 6.33 7.47
N GLY A 168 -4.21 5.89 8.57
CA GLY A 168 -4.90 5.48 9.79
C GLY A 168 -4.90 3.98 10.09
N PHE A 169 -4.16 3.18 9.33
CA PHE A 169 -3.94 1.78 9.68
C PHE A 169 -3.06 1.64 10.92
N VAL A 170 -3.30 0.60 11.68
CA VAL A 170 -2.46 0.16 12.79
C VAL A 170 -1.73 -1.14 12.43
N ILE A 171 -0.53 -1.33 12.96
CA ILE A 171 0.19 -2.59 12.83
C ILE A 171 -0.46 -3.59 13.79
N GLY A 172 -0.95 -4.71 13.25
CA GLY A 172 -1.48 -5.83 14.05
C GLY A 172 -0.46 -6.93 14.31
N GLY A 173 0.66 -6.90 13.59
CA GLY A 173 1.75 -7.86 13.76
C GLY A 173 2.78 -7.80 12.66
N PHE A 174 3.85 -8.58 12.84
CA PHE A 174 4.86 -8.78 11.81
C PHE A 174 5.36 -10.22 11.85
N ASP A 175 5.82 -10.73 10.71
CA ASP A 175 6.31 -12.10 10.58
C ASP A 175 7.64 -12.13 9.83
N ARG A 176 8.68 -12.58 10.50
CA ARG A 176 10.04 -12.68 9.95
C ARG A 176 10.28 -13.97 9.16
N LEU A 177 9.37 -14.94 9.28
CA LEU A 177 9.52 -16.26 8.67
C LEU A 177 8.63 -16.41 7.43
N TYR A 178 7.58 -15.61 7.32
CA TYR A 178 6.57 -15.73 6.27
C TYR A 178 7.15 -15.67 4.85
N LEU A 179 8.16 -14.82 4.64
CA LEU A 179 8.79 -14.61 3.33
C LEU A 179 10.05 -15.44 3.09
N GLN A 180 10.52 -16.23 4.08
CA GLN A 180 11.77 -17.00 3.95
C GLN A 180 11.75 -18.03 2.82
N ALA A 181 10.58 -18.54 2.46
CA ALA A 181 10.42 -19.47 1.33
C ALA A 181 10.23 -18.76 -0.02
N THR A 182 10.20 -17.42 -0.04
CA THR A 182 10.00 -16.63 -1.26
C THR A 182 11.34 -16.20 -1.83
N PRO A 183 11.76 -16.72 -3.00
CA PRO A 183 13.05 -16.39 -3.59
C PRO A 183 13.24 -14.88 -3.75
N GLY A 184 14.36 -14.35 -3.24
CA GLY A 184 14.70 -12.94 -3.27
C GLY A 184 13.99 -12.07 -2.22
N SER A 185 13.29 -12.69 -1.26
CA SER A 185 12.65 -12.02 -0.11
C SER A 185 12.97 -12.69 1.23
N GLU A 186 13.96 -13.57 1.27
CA GLU A 186 14.29 -14.41 2.44
C GLU A 186 14.67 -13.58 3.68
N ASP A 187 15.22 -12.39 3.49
CA ASP A 187 15.64 -11.47 4.55
C ASP A 187 14.60 -10.39 4.88
N GLU A 188 13.39 -10.50 4.33
CA GLU A 188 12.35 -9.51 4.53
C GLU A 188 11.37 -9.92 5.62
N THR A 189 10.83 -8.91 6.28
CA THR A 189 9.79 -9.08 7.30
C THR A 189 8.45 -8.63 6.75
N ALA A 190 7.44 -9.49 6.80
CA ALA A 190 6.07 -9.12 6.50
C ALA A 190 5.49 -8.31 7.66
N ILE A 191 4.80 -7.20 7.35
CA ILE A 191 4.12 -6.35 8.31
C ILE A 191 2.63 -6.34 7.96
N VAL A 192 1.79 -6.66 8.94
CA VAL A 192 0.34 -6.77 8.76
C VAL A 192 -0.35 -5.55 9.35
N TRP A 193 -1.16 -4.92 8.53
CA TRP A 193 -1.86 -3.66 8.82
C TRP A 193 -3.36 -3.87 8.91
N TYR A 194 -4.03 -3.17 9.83
CA TYR A 194 -5.46 -3.22 10.01
C TYR A 194 -6.06 -1.83 10.11
N LEU A 195 -7.24 -1.66 9.53
CA LEU A 195 -8.05 -0.44 9.64
C LEU A 195 -9.51 -0.83 9.87
N GLU A 196 -10.14 -0.30 10.91
CA GLU A 196 -11.59 -0.35 11.10
C GLU A 196 -12.29 0.66 10.19
N VAL A 197 -13.40 0.28 9.52
CA VAL A 197 -14.11 1.11 8.54
C VAL A 197 -15.61 1.18 8.79
#